data_c626f5bf9972011103c104e367532c0a
#
_entry.id   c626f5bf9972011103c104e367532c0a
#
_cell.length_a   1.000
_cell.length_b   1.000
_cell.length_c   1.000
_cell.angle_alpha   90.00
_cell.angle_beta   90.00
_cell.angle_gamma   90.00
#
_symmetry.space_group_name_H-M   'P 1'
#
loop_
_entity.id
_entity.type
_entity.pdbx_description
1 polymer ?
#
loop_
_entity_poly.entity_id
_entity_poly.type
_entity_poly.pdbx_seq_one_letter_code
_entity_poly.pdbx_strand_id
1 'polypeptide(L)'
;MIREVRREELSACAELIRKSFQTVADEFGFTRENAPRFTAFATTEERLAWHLNGEHRLMYLDEEDGKICGYYSLLLRDGNECELGNLSVLPEFRHRGIGGKLLHHAIKTAGEQDCTVMNLSIVEDNTVLRKWYERYDAVHTGMEKFDFFPFTCGYMKIVLLPPFTAGNSLEYTG
;
A
#
# COMPACT_ATOMS: atom_id res chain seq x y z
N MET A 1 2.87 -2.24 -16.84
CA MET A 1 1.38 -2.04 -16.90
C MET A 1 0.76 -2.56 -15.62
N ILE A 2 -0.10 -1.75 -14.96
CA ILE A 2 -0.78 -2.17 -13.71
C ILE A 2 -2.02 -3.00 -14.07
N ARG A 3 -2.18 -4.14 -13.41
CA ARG A 3 -3.31 -5.04 -13.57
C ARG A 3 -3.59 -5.83 -12.28
N GLU A 4 -4.74 -6.48 -12.21
CA GLU A 4 -5.08 -7.37 -11.10
C GLU A 4 -4.13 -8.57 -11.01
N VAL A 5 -3.86 -8.99 -9.79
CA VAL A 5 -3.06 -10.19 -9.49
C VAL A 5 -3.88 -11.44 -9.80
N ARG A 6 -3.29 -12.40 -10.49
CA ARG A 6 -3.86 -13.72 -10.70
C ARG A 6 -3.43 -14.66 -9.57
N ARG A 7 -4.24 -15.68 -9.31
CA ARG A 7 -3.97 -16.63 -8.22
C ARG A 7 -2.60 -17.32 -8.35
N GLU A 8 -2.22 -17.69 -9.55
CA GLU A 8 -0.93 -18.32 -9.86
C GLU A 8 0.29 -17.41 -9.65
N GLU A 9 0.06 -16.10 -9.48
CA GLU A 9 1.12 -15.10 -9.29
C GLU A 9 1.37 -14.76 -7.80
N LEU A 10 0.59 -15.33 -6.88
CA LEU A 10 0.70 -15.02 -5.44
C LEU A 10 2.09 -15.32 -4.87
N SER A 11 2.72 -16.41 -5.31
CA SER A 11 4.08 -16.75 -4.89
C SER A 11 5.09 -15.68 -5.32
N ALA A 12 5.01 -15.23 -6.57
CA ALA A 12 5.87 -14.17 -7.10
C ALA A 12 5.62 -12.82 -6.40
N CYS A 13 4.36 -12.49 -6.12
CA CYS A 13 3.99 -11.30 -5.34
C CYS A 13 4.54 -11.36 -3.92
N ALA A 14 4.44 -12.51 -3.24
CA ALA A 14 4.99 -12.69 -1.89
C ALA A 14 6.51 -12.50 -1.88
N GLU A 15 7.22 -13.03 -2.85
CA GLU A 15 8.66 -12.84 -3.00
C GLU A 15 9.03 -11.38 -3.23
N LEU A 16 8.30 -10.67 -4.12
CA LEU A 16 8.48 -9.25 -4.38
C LEU A 16 8.31 -8.42 -3.11
N ILE A 17 7.23 -8.66 -2.35
CA ILE A 17 6.94 -7.96 -1.10
C ILE A 17 8.07 -8.19 -0.10
N ARG A 18 8.50 -9.43 0.10
CA ARG A 18 9.62 -9.76 1.02
C ARG A 18 10.91 -9.04 0.62
N LYS A 19 11.30 -9.08 -0.65
CA LYS A 19 12.49 -8.38 -1.16
C LYS A 19 12.41 -6.87 -0.96
N SER A 20 11.25 -6.28 -1.21
CA SER A 20 11.03 -4.86 -1.01
C SER A 20 11.15 -4.45 0.46
N PHE A 21 10.51 -5.18 1.37
CA PHE A 21 10.54 -4.88 2.80
C PHE A 21 11.83 -5.33 3.50
N GLN A 22 12.61 -6.22 2.90
CA GLN A 22 13.92 -6.61 3.42
C GLN A 22 14.87 -5.40 3.51
N THR A 23 14.78 -4.45 2.59
CA THR A 23 15.59 -3.23 2.66
C THR A 23 15.25 -2.37 3.88
N VAL A 24 13.99 -2.35 4.30
CA VAL A 24 13.57 -1.70 5.55
C VAL A 24 14.08 -2.47 6.77
N ALA A 25 13.96 -3.79 6.75
CA ALA A 25 14.48 -4.63 7.81
C ALA A 25 15.99 -4.44 7.99
N ASP A 26 16.76 -4.39 6.92
CA ASP A 26 18.22 -4.17 6.94
C ASP A 26 18.56 -2.79 7.51
N GLU A 27 17.82 -1.75 7.12
CA GLU A 27 18.04 -0.38 7.58
C GLU A 27 17.77 -0.21 9.08
N PHE A 28 16.68 -0.81 9.59
CA PHE A 28 16.24 -0.65 10.98
C PHE A 28 16.65 -1.81 11.90
N GLY A 29 17.39 -2.79 11.40
CA GLY A 29 17.88 -3.91 12.21
C GLY A 29 16.81 -4.92 12.60
N PHE A 30 15.77 -5.10 11.77
CA PHE A 30 14.75 -6.12 12.01
C PHE A 30 15.22 -7.48 11.53
N THR A 31 14.96 -8.50 12.34
CA THR A 31 15.31 -9.90 12.08
C THR A 31 14.09 -10.79 12.31
N ARG A 32 14.19 -12.06 11.89
CA ARG A 32 13.15 -13.06 12.15
C ARG A 32 12.95 -13.31 13.65
N GLU A 33 13.98 -13.10 14.45
CA GLU A 33 13.95 -13.27 15.90
C GLU A 33 13.26 -12.09 16.59
N ASN A 34 13.60 -10.84 16.24
CA ASN A 34 13.07 -9.66 16.93
C ASN A 34 11.77 -9.10 16.32
N ALA A 35 11.48 -9.43 15.06
CA ALA A 35 10.32 -8.95 14.33
C ALA A 35 9.67 -10.03 13.43
N PRO A 36 9.30 -11.21 13.97
CA PRO A 36 8.79 -12.31 13.14
C PRO A 36 7.51 -11.97 12.37
N ARG A 37 6.74 -10.99 12.83
CA ARG A 37 5.50 -10.52 12.18
C ARG A 37 5.72 -9.39 11.18
N PHE A 38 6.98 -8.89 11.04
CA PHE A 38 7.26 -7.85 10.06
C PHE A 38 7.08 -8.37 8.63
N THR A 39 6.62 -7.52 7.75
CA THR A 39 6.22 -7.86 6.37
C THR A 39 7.30 -8.63 5.60
N ALA A 40 8.58 -8.29 5.77
CA ALA A 40 9.69 -8.99 5.12
C ALA A 40 9.77 -10.48 5.52
N PHE A 41 9.26 -10.87 6.68
CA PHE A 41 9.34 -12.22 7.24
C PHE A 41 8.00 -12.95 7.27
N ALA A 42 6.89 -12.22 7.41
CA ALA A 42 5.56 -12.77 7.59
C ALA A 42 4.78 -12.97 6.29
N THR A 43 5.24 -12.41 5.16
CA THR A 43 4.53 -12.51 3.89
C THR A 43 4.83 -13.83 3.21
N THR A 44 3.82 -14.67 3.05
CA THR A 44 3.87 -15.95 2.36
C THR A 44 2.80 -15.99 1.27
N GLU A 45 2.90 -16.98 0.36
CA GLU A 45 1.86 -17.23 -0.65
C GLU A 45 0.50 -17.52 0.03
N GLU A 46 0.50 -18.36 1.09
CA GLU A 46 -0.71 -18.71 1.84
C GLU A 46 -1.36 -17.48 2.49
N ARG A 47 -0.55 -16.57 3.02
CA ARG A 47 -1.07 -15.33 3.59
C ARG A 47 -1.70 -14.43 2.52
N LEU A 48 -1.08 -14.33 1.35
CA LEU A 48 -1.66 -13.56 0.23
C LEU A 48 -2.93 -14.25 -0.31
N ALA A 49 -2.97 -15.58 -0.35
CA ALA A 49 -4.18 -16.32 -0.71
C ALA A 49 -5.32 -16.06 0.29
N TRP A 50 -5.02 -15.95 1.59
CA TRP A 50 -6.00 -15.55 2.59
C TRP A 50 -6.45 -14.09 2.43
N HIS A 51 -5.54 -13.15 2.13
CA HIS A 51 -5.90 -11.77 1.81
C HIS A 51 -6.87 -11.70 0.61
N LEU A 52 -6.64 -12.52 -0.41
CA LEU A 52 -7.47 -12.56 -1.61
C LEU A 52 -8.84 -13.17 -1.34
N ASN A 53 -8.89 -14.35 -0.71
CA ASN A 53 -10.10 -15.15 -0.58
C ASN A 53 -10.87 -14.92 0.73
N GLY A 54 -10.17 -14.61 1.83
CA GLY A 54 -10.75 -14.39 3.16
C GLY A 54 -11.08 -12.94 3.44
N GLU A 55 -10.17 -12.01 3.13
CA GLU A 55 -10.39 -10.58 3.32
C GLU A 55 -10.94 -9.88 2.07
N HIS A 56 -10.97 -10.57 0.92
CA HIS A 56 -11.41 -10.01 -0.36
C HIS A 56 -10.66 -8.71 -0.74
N ARG A 57 -9.36 -8.66 -0.47
CA ARG A 57 -8.54 -7.52 -0.86
C ARG A 57 -8.46 -7.37 -2.37
N LEU A 58 -8.51 -6.15 -2.84
CA LEU A 58 -8.18 -5.81 -4.22
C LEU A 58 -6.66 -5.80 -4.34
N MET A 59 -6.10 -6.64 -5.19
CA MET A 59 -4.66 -6.85 -5.31
C MET A 59 -4.19 -6.54 -6.72
N TYR A 60 -3.20 -5.67 -6.85
CA TYR A 60 -2.66 -5.21 -8.12
C TYR A 60 -1.15 -5.35 -8.17
N LEU A 61 -0.64 -5.63 -9.36
CA LEU A 61 0.78 -5.63 -9.65
C LEU A 61 1.11 -4.71 -10.83
N ASP A 62 2.34 -4.21 -10.87
CA ASP A 62 2.90 -3.55 -12.05
C ASP A 62 3.91 -4.47 -12.72
N GLU A 63 3.78 -4.59 -14.03
CA GLU A 63 4.63 -5.42 -14.88
C GLU A 63 5.32 -4.55 -15.93
N GLU A 64 6.65 -4.69 -16.03
CA GLU A 64 7.48 -4.08 -17.07
C GLU A 64 8.30 -5.17 -17.76
N ASP A 65 8.20 -5.22 -19.08
CA ASP A 65 8.91 -6.19 -19.94
C ASP A 65 8.75 -7.65 -19.48
N GLY A 66 7.53 -8.02 -19.06
CA GLY A 66 7.19 -9.37 -18.59
C GLY A 66 7.69 -9.69 -17.18
N LYS A 67 8.22 -8.70 -16.44
CA LYS A 67 8.68 -8.87 -15.07
C LYS A 67 7.79 -8.09 -14.10
N ILE A 68 7.30 -8.77 -13.06
CA ILE A 68 6.56 -8.12 -11.98
C ILE A 68 7.55 -7.26 -11.17
N CYS A 69 7.32 -5.95 -11.13
CA CYS A 69 8.23 -4.99 -10.50
C CYS A 69 7.63 -4.24 -9.32
N GLY A 70 6.30 -4.25 -9.17
CA GLY A 70 5.61 -3.58 -8.09
C GLY A 70 4.30 -4.25 -7.71
N TYR A 71 3.79 -3.92 -6.51
CA TYR A 71 2.59 -4.50 -5.93
C TYR A 71 1.92 -3.53 -4.96
N TYR A 72 0.60 -3.59 -4.84
CA TYR A 72 -0.15 -3.06 -3.71
C TYR A 72 -1.46 -3.83 -3.50
N SER A 73 -2.07 -3.68 -2.34
CA SER A 73 -3.43 -4.14 -2.08
C SER A 73 -4.27 -3.08 -1.40
N LEU A 74 -5.59 -3.17 -1.58
CA LEU A 74 -6.58 -2.38 -0.85
C LEU A 74 -7.50 -3.30 -0.07
N LEU A 75 -7.68 -3.01 1.21
CA LEU A 75 -8.70 -3.62 2.04
C LEU A 75 -9.82 -2.59 2.25
N LEU A 76 -11.00 -2.89 1.72
CA LEU A 76 -12.18 -2.04 1.92
C LEU A 76 -12.68 -2.21 3.35
N ARG A 77 -13.00 -1.10 4.00
CA ARG A 77 -13.52 -1.03 5.36
C ARG A 77 -14.91 -0.39 5.37
N ASP A 78 -15.63 -0.57 6.47
CA ASP A 78 -16.88 0.16 6.70
C ASP A 78 -16.65 1.68 6.74
N GLY A 79 -17.70 2.47 6.48
CA GLY A 79 -17.62 3.92 6.53
C GLY A 79 -16.91 4.57 5.34
N ASN A 80 -16.89 3.91 4.17
CA ASN A 80 -16.26 4.41 2.95
C ASN A 80 -14.74 4.68 3.12
N GLU A 81 -14.09 3.82 3.87
CA GLU A 81 -12.64 3.85 4.06
C GLU A 81 -11.98 2.64 3.42
N CYS A 82 -10.72 2.76 3.08
CA CYS A 82 -9.89 1.64 2.70
C CYS A 82 -8.51 1.72 3.38
N GLU A 83 -7.81 0.60 3.32
CA GLU A 83 -6.46 0.46 3.86
C GLU A 83 -5.52 0.02 2.75
N LEU A 84 -4.50 0.85 2.48
CA LEU A 84 -3.43 0.52 1.55
C LEU A 84 -2.47 -0.46 2.23
N GLY A 85 -2.29 -1.62 1.62
CA GLY A 85 -1.41 -2.66 2.13
C GLY A 85 -0.25 -2.98 1.20
N ASN A 86 0.92 -3.17 1.80
CA ASN A 86 2.10 -3.74 1.15
C ASN A 86 2.51 -3.07 -0.18
N LEU A 87 2.37 -1.74 -0.28
CA LEU A 87 2.90 -1.01 -1.44
C LEU A 87 4.40 -1.29 -1.57
N SER A 88 4.79 -1.94 -2.64
CA SER A 88 6.12 -2.49 -2.82
C SER A 88 6.64 -2.24 -4.23
N VAL A 89 7.92 -1.92 -4.34
CA VAL A 89 8.66 -1.87 -5.61
C VAL A 89 9.97 -2.62 -5.41
N LEU A 90 10.29 -3.53 -6.32
CA LEU A 90 11.58 -4.22 -6.29
C LEU A 90 12.72 -3.22 -6.24
N PRO A 91 13.77 -3.43 -5.41
CA PRO A 91 14.86 -2.47 -5.24
C PRO A 91 15.48 -2.00 -6.56
N GLU A 92 15.69 -2.90 -7.51
CA GLU A 92 16.29 -2.63 -8.81
C GLU A 92 15.38 -1.79 -9.76
N PHE A 93 14.10 -1.64 -9.40
CA PHE A 93 13.12 -0.83 -10.15
C PHE A 93 12.76 0.50 -9.46
N ARG A 94 13.37 0.80 -8.32
CA ARG A 94 13.13 2.06 -7.59
C ARG A 94 13.69 3.27 -8.35
N HIS A 95 13.22 4.45 -7.96
CA HIS A 95 13.59 5.74 -8.56
C HIS A 95 13.22 5.89 -10.04
N ARG A 96 12.28 5.07 -10.52
CA ARG A 96 11.71 5.15 -11.88
C ARG A 96 10.25 5.61 -11.88
N GLY A 97 9.74 6.12 -10.76
CA GLY A 97 8.35 6.57 -10.64
C GLY A 97 7.31 5.46 -10.43
N ILE A 98 7.71 4.18 -10.34
CA ILE A 98 6.79 3.05 -10.21
C ILE A 98 5.96 3.13 -8.93
N GLY A 99 6.58 3.49 -7.80
CA GLY A 99 5.87 3.66 -6.52
C GLY A 99 4.77 4.72 -6.61
N GLY A 100 5.06 5.86 -7.22
CA GLY A 100 4.08 6.93 -7.46
C GLY A 100 2.94 6.50 -8.40
N LYS A 101 3.27 5.78 -9.46
CA LYS A 101 2.31 5.22 -10.40
C LYS A 101 1.35 4.23 -9.72
N LEU A 102 1.88 3.34 -8.87
CA LEU A 102 1.08 2.40 -8.07
C LEU A 102 0.18 3.14 -7.07
N LEU A 103 0.69 4.15 -6.36
CA LEU A 103 -0.09 4.91 -5.40
C LEU A 103 -1.21 5.70 -6.09
N HIS A 104 -0.96 6.34 -7.23
CA HIS A 104 -2.00 7.00 -8.01
C HIS A 104 -3.07 6.02 -8.49
N HIS A 105 -2.68 4.83 -8.93
CA HIS A 105 -3.62 3.78 -9.31
C HIS A 105 -4.46 3.32 -8.11
N ALA A 106 -3.84 3.14 -6.94
CA ALA A 106 -4.54 2.79 -5.70
C ALA A 106 -5.56 3.86 -5.28
N ILE A 107 -5.20 5.15 -5.35
CA ILE A 107 -6.09 6.27 -5.06
C ILE A 107 -7.30 6.27 -6.02
N LYS A 108 -7.05 6.10 -7.31
CA LYS A 108 -8.13 6.01 -8.31
C LYS A 108 -9.04 4.81 -8.04
N THR A 109 -8.47 3.63 -7.82
CA THR A 109 -9.23 2.40 -7.53
C THR A 109 -10.06 2.56 -6.25
N ALA A 110 -9.51 3.14 -5.19
CA ALA A 110 -10.24 3.41 -3.96
C ALA A 110 -11.43 4.36 -4.19
N GLY A 111 -11.25 5.42 -4.99
CA GLY A 111 -12.33 6.32 -5.39
C GLY A 111 -13.43 5.62 -6.19
N GLU A 112 -13.08 4.69 -7.07
CA GLU A 112 -14.03 3.85 -7.82
C GLU A 112 -14.82 2.88 -6.92
N GLN A 113 -14.32 2.62 -5.71
CA GLN A 113 -14.99 1.85 -4.66
C GLN A 113 -15.71 2.76 -3.63
N ASP A 114 -15.97 4.00 -3.97
CA ASP A 114 -16.62 4.99 -3.11
C ASP A 114 -15.89 5.28 -1.79
N CYS A 115 -14.59 4.97 -1.70
CA CYS A 115 -13.79 5.34 -0.53
C CYS A 115 -13.52 6.84 -0.52
N THR A 116 -13.62 7.43 0.67
CA THR A 116 -13.31 8.84 0.92
C THR A 116 -12.00 9.05 1.68
N VAL A 117 -11.50 7.99 2.31
CA VAL A 117 -10.24 7.99 3.06
C VAL A 117 -9.47 6.71 2.77
N MET A 118 -8.18 6.86 2.49
CA MET A 118 -7.22 5.77 2.42
C MET A 118 -6.28 5.85 3.60
N ASN A 119 -6.31 4.83 4.46
CA ASN A 119 -5.41 4.69 5.60
C ASN A 119 -4.19 3.85 5.21
N LEU A 120 -3.05 4.13 5.82
CA LEU A 120 -1.83 3.35 5.68
C LEU A 120 -1.00 3.40 6.96
N SER A 121 -0.07 2.46 7.10
CA SER A 121 0.87 2.41 8.21
C SER A 121 2.31 2.30 7.72
N ILE A 122 3.21 2.86 8.51
CA ILE A 122 4.66 2.87 8.28
C ILE A 122 5.38 2.48 9.56
N VAL A 123 6.66 2.15 9.46
CA VAL A 123 7.57 2.21 10.62
C VAL A 123 7.72 3.69 10.98
N GLU A 124 7.37 4.09 12.20
CA GLU A 124 7.33 5.52 12.61
C GLU A 124 8.66 6.23 12.36
N ASP A 125 9.78 5.56 12.61
CA ASP A 125 11.12 6.10 12.41
C ASP A 125 11.55 6.19 10.93
N ASN A 126 10.77 5.64 10.02
CA ASN A 126 11.04 5.74 8.58
C ASN A 126 10.62 7.10 8.02
N THR A 127 11.38 8.12 8.37
CA THR A 127 11.09 9.52 8.00
C THR A 127 11.18 9.77 6.49
N VAL A 128 12.02 9.02 5.77
CA VAL A 128 12.13 9.10 4.31
C VAL A 128 10.82 8.67 3.65
N LEU A 129 10.28 7.53 4.07
CA LEU A 129 9.00 7.02 3.57
C LEU A 129 7.84 7.94 3.94
N ARG A 130 7.82 8.44 5.19
CA ARG A 130 6.82 9.41 5.63
C ARG A 130 6.79 10.65 4.75
N LYS A 131 7.93 11.27 4.49
CA LYS A 131 8.04 12.44 3.60
C LYS A 131 7.63 12.10 2.16
N TRP A 132 7.89 10.89 1.71
CA TRP A 132 7.44 10.44 0.39
C TRP A 132 5.92 10.40 0.31
N TYR A 133 5.21 9.83 1.30
CA TYR A 133 3.76 9.84 1.35
C TYR A 133 3.17 11.26 1.52
N GLU A 134 3.83 12.13 2.30
CA GLU A 134 3.40 13.53 2.47
C GLU A 134 3.35 14.29 1.15
N ARG A 135 4.19 13.95 0.16
CA ARG A 135 4.11 14.51 -1.20
C ARG A 135 2.84 14.12 -1.98
N TYR A 136 2.13 13.12 -1.50
CA TYR A 136 0.83 12.68 -2.03
C TYR A 136 -0.32 13.07 -1.09
N ASP A 137 -0.15 14.15 -0.34
CA ASP A 137 -1.14 14.71 0.59
C ASP A 137 -1.51 13.78 1.77
N ALA A 138 -0.68 12.78 2.06
CA ALA A 138 -0.85 11.99 3.26
C ALA A 138 -0.51 12.81 4.52
N VAL A 139 -1.33 12.66 5.55
CA VAL A 139 -1.12 13.30 6.85
C VAL A 139 -0.92 12.24 7.93
N HIS A 140 -0.02 12.49 8.84
CA HIS A 140 0.22 11.63 10.00
C HIS A 140 -0.94 11.76 10.98
N THR A 141 -1.50 10.64 11.42
CA THR A 141 -2.70 10.61 12.28
C THR A 141 -2.46 10.08 13.68
N GLY A 142 -1.33 9.42 13.89
CA GLY A 142 -0.99 8.87 15.20
C GLY A 142 0.07 7.77 15.10
N MET A 143 0.34 7.15 16.23
CA MET A 143 1.29 6.03 16.33
C MET A 143 0.87 5.07 17.42
N GLU A 144 1.35 3.83 17.34
CA GLU A 144 1.07 2.79 18.33
C GLU A 144 2.27 1.85 18.46
N LYS A 145 2.63 1.51 19.71
CA LYS A 145 3.66 0.54 20.03
C LYS A 145 3.01 -0.78 20.41
N PHE A 146 3.29 -1.83 19.63
CA PHE A 146 2.88 -3.20 19.94
C PHE A 146 4.02 -3.98 20.57
N ASP A 147 3.72 -4.85 21.52
CA ASP A 147 4.73 -5.67 22.22
C ASP A 147 5.47 -6.63 21.28
N PHE A 148 4.81 -7.06 20.21
CA PHE A 148 5.37 -8.00 19.22
C PHE A 148 6.21 -7.33 18.13
N PHE A 149 6.32 -5.99 18.10
CA PHE A 149 7.21 -5.27 17.20
C PHE A 149 8.31 -4.52 17.97
N PRO A 150 9.56 -4.54 17.49
CA PRO A 150 10.65 -3.74 18.06
C PRO A 150 10.56 -2.27 17.70
N PHE A 151 9.57 -1.87 16.90
CA PHE A 151 9.37 -0.52 16.39
C PHE A 151 7.94 -0.02 16.69
N THR A 152 7.76 1.29 16.61
CA THR A 152 6.45 1.94 16.70
C THR A 152 5.83 2.00 15.30
N CYS A 153 4.56 1.60 15.18
CA CYS A 153 3.78 1.80 13.96
C CYS A 153 3.31 3.25 13.86
N GLY A 154 3.60 3.90 12.76
CA GLY A 154 3.05 5.22 12.42
C GLY A 154 1.84 5.06 11.49
N TYR A 155 0.82 5.87 11.71
CA TYR A 155 -0.40 5.88 10.89
C TYR A 155 -0.49 7.15 10.09
N MET A 156 -0.91 7.01 8.83
CA MET A 156 -1.16 8.11 7.92
C MET A 156 -2.48 7.90 7.19
N LYS A 157 -3.07 8.98 6.69
CA LYS A 157 -4.24 8.92 5.82
C LYS A 157 -4.11 9.87 4.64
N ILE A 158 -4.74 9.49 3.53
CA ILE A 158 -4.97 10.34 2.36
C ILE A 158 -6.47 10.54 2.24
N VAL A 159 -6.92 11.80 2.22
CA VAL A 159 -8.32 12.15 1.94
C VAL A 159 -8.51 12.10 0.43
N LEU A 160 -9.46 11.26 -0.02
CA LEU A 160 -9.76 11.08 -1.43
C LEU A 160 -10.84 12.10 -1.82
N LEU A 161 -10.56 12.89 -2.86
CA LEU A 161 -11.56 13.79 -3.42
C LEU A 161 -12.61 12.95 -4.14
N PRO A 162 -13.93 13.25 -3.96
CA PRO A 162 -14.96 12.58 -4.75
C PRO A 162 -14.68 12.79 -6.24
N PRO A 163 -14.99 11.79 -7.10
CA PRO A 163 -14.88 11.98 -8.54
C PRO A 163 -15.67 13.23 -8.93
N PHE A 164 -15.07 14.08 -9.75
CA PHE A 164 -15.71 15.28 -10.27
C PHE A 164 -16.95 14.83 -11.03
N THR A 165 -18.12 14.92 -10.42
CA THR A 165 -19.38 14.75 -11.12
C THR A 165 -19.54 15.98 -12.02
N ALA A 166 -19.25 15.82 -13.31
CA ALA A 166 -19.62 16.78 -14.33
C ALA A 166 -21.16 16.89 -14.35
N GLY A 167 -21.70 17.80 -13.56
CA GLY A 167 -23.14 17.93 -13.43
C GLY A 167 -23.61 18.83 -12.29
N ASN A 168 -22.96 19.95 -12.03
CA ASN A 168 -23.60 21.12 -11.42
C ASN A 168 -23.12 22.36 -12.15
N SER A 169 -23.74 22.58 -13.29
CA SER A 169 -23.86 23.92 -13.83
C SER A 169 -24.63 24.77 -12.80
N LEU A 170 -23.89 25.58 -12.04
CA LEU A 170 -24.49 26.70 -11.32
C LEU A 170 -25.08 27.60 -12.37
N GLU A 171 -26.40 27.51 -12.57
CA GLU A 171 -27.16 28.57 -13.21
C GLU A 171 -27.00 29.83 -12.35
N TYR A 172 -26.12 30.72 -12.77
CA TYR A 172 -26.16 32.11 -12.34
C TYR A 172 -27.40 32.73 -13.01
N THR A 173 -28.52 32.73 -12.32
CA THR A 173 -29.62 33.67 -12.63
C THR A 173 -29.23 35.01 -12.00
N GLY A 174 -29.17 36.00 -12.91
CA GLY A 174 -28.70 37.36 -12.70
C GLY A 174 -29.47 38.24 -11.71
#